data_bf305cc3a23599951b00b74e129affd5
#
_entry.id   bf305cc3a23599951b00b74e129affd5
#
_cell.length_a   1.000
_cell.length_b   1.000
_cell.length_c   1.000
_cell.angle_alpha   90.00
_cell.angle_beta   90.00
_cell.angle_gamma   90.00
#
_symmetry.space_group_name_H-M   'P 1'
#
loop_
_entity.id
_entity.type
_entity.pdbx_description
1 polymer ?
#
loop_
_entity_poly.entity_id
_entity_poly.type
_entity_poly.pdbx_seq_one_letter_code
_entity_poly.pdbx_strand_id
1 'polypeptide(L)'
;MKNLTKFVVVGSLLSCAAAQAGGLYLYETSTTDIGLASAGMAARAHDASVMAANPAGLSNVAGQSFSGHLISLYGDATLDTIDGGDAGNIIGYVPLGSAFYSQQVNDKWTLGIGMYGNYGLGLEYDQLFNRIDIPNAITQAVTVQPSASYRINEQWSVGAALGIHYGILDMDVKVDGTSLAGGIEDTDVQVNGRVGALYELNSGTRLGLSYSSEAEFDFADKDLTTSAVLPQQIVFSAYHELNDKLALMGNLNWQDWSAYETLMGVETQDTYQVAIGSQYKINSKVTWNAGFAFDTSMYADQSNGDLTIPAGKSYRLGTGFDYKIDEASSVSVAFEAMLIDSSEIKLAGIPVANFDDPALYFLSVGYNWKNQ
;
A
#
# COMPACT_ATOMS: atom_id res chain seq x y z
N MET A 1 25.56 21.99 -9.45
CA MET A 1 25.68 21.10 -8.30
C MET A 1 24.79 21.47 -7.10
N LYS A 2 24.45 22.74 -6.82
CA LYS A 2 23.59 23.13 -5.67
C LYS A 2 22.09 22.81 -5.83
N ASN A 3 21.59 22.50 -7.03
CA ASN A 3 20.18 22.20 -7.26
C ASN A 3 19.87 20.68 -7.27
N LEU A 4 20.90 19.83 -7.45
CA LEU A 4 20.72 18.37 -7.35
C LEU A 4 20.51 17.92 -5.90
N THR A 5 21.16 18.60 -4.94
CA THR A 5 21.05 18.28 -3.51
C THR A 5 19.65 18.56 -2.93
N LYS A 6 18.87 19.46 -3.54
CA LYS A 6 17.48 19.73 -3.11
C LYS A 6 16.50 18.67 -3.60
N PHE A 7 16.76 18.02 -4.72
CA PHE A 7 15.96 16.88 -5.20
C PHE A 7 16.22 15.60 -4.40
N VAL A 8 17.45 15.40 -3.95
CA VAL A 8 17.84 14.26 -3.12
C VAL A 8 17.21 14.33 -1.72
N VAL A 9 17.08 15.54 -1.14
CA VAL A 9 16.45 15.72 0.18
C VAL A 9 14.94 15.50 0.15
N VAL A 10 14.26 15.76 -0.97
CA VAL A 10 12.83 15.43 -1.13
C VAL A 10 12.65 13.91 -1.39
N GLY A 11 13.59 13.26 -2.05
CA GLY A 11 13.60 11.81 -2.26
C GLY A 11 13.82 11.00 -0.98
N SER A 12 14.68 11.48 -0.06
CA SER A 12 14.98 10.79 1.20
C SER A 12 13.87 10.86 2.25
N LEU A 13 12.85 11.69 2.07
CA LEU A 13 11.65 11.74 2.93
C LEU A 13 10.56 10.74 2.51
N LEU A 14 10.74 10.04 1.39
CA LEU A 14 9.76 9.11 0.82
C LEU A 14 10.18 7.62 0.96
N SER A 15 11.33 7.35 1.58
CA SER A 15 11.83 5.98 1.70
C SER A 15 11.51 5.39 3.05
N CYS A 16 10.49 4.54 3.15
CA CYS A 16 10.29 3.65 4.29
C CYS A 16 9.37 2.48 3.98
N ALA A 17 9.70 1.35 4.54
CA ALA A 17 9.05 0.07 4.40
C ALA A 17 7.88 -0.12 5.38
N ALA A 18 6.92 -0.95 5.03
CA ALA A 18 5.78 -1.30 5.89
C ALA A 18 5.39 -2.77 5.76
N ALA A 19 5.10 -3.41 6.89
CA ALA A 19 4.63 -4.79 6.96
C ALA A 19 3.11 -4.91 6.78
N GLN A 20 2.63 -6.03 6.24
CA GLN A 20 1.19 -6.21 5.96
C GLN A 20 0.68 -7.65 6.07
N ALA A 21 -0.62 -7.78 6.38
CA ALA A 21 -1.33 -9.05 6.47
C ALA A 21 -1.69 -9.65 5.10
N GLY A 22 -1.85 -8.86 4.05
CA GLY A 22 -2.02 -9.34 2.66
C GLY A 22 -0.68 -9.50 1.93
N GLY A 23 0.46 -9.74 2.63
CA GLY A 23 1.80 -9.71 2.07
C GLY A 23 2.46 -8.34 2.22
N LEU A 24 3.40 -8.00 1.33
CA LEU A 24 4.16 -6.74 1.38
C LEU A 24 3.48 -5.56 0.64
N TYR A 25 2.20 -5.69 0.24
CA TYR A 25 1.49 -4.68 -0.54
C TYR A 25 0.62 -3.76 0.32
N LEU A 26 0.80 -2.44 0.17
CA LEU A 26 0.07 -1.37 0.85
C LEU A 26 -1.06 -0.81 -0.02
N TYR A 27 -2.28 -0.78 0.52
CA TYR A 27 -3.44 -0.09 -0.09
C TYR A 27 -3.53 1.38 0.33
N GLU A 28 -2.80 1.79 1.37
CA GLU A 28 -2.84 3.08 2.05
C GLU A 28 -2.04 4.15 1.26
N THR A 29 -2.39 4.34 -0.03
CA THR A 29 -1.69 5.29 -0.90
C THR A 29 -2.18 6.72 -0.77
N SER A 30 -3.35 6.93 -0.15
CA SER A 30 -3.90 8.26 0.11
C SER A 30 -4.58 8.35 1.48
N THR A 31 -4.71 9.56 2.02
CA THR A 31 -5.45 9.80 3.28
C THR A 31 -6.90 9.33 3.18
N THR A 32 -7.52 9.41 1.99
CA THR A 32 -8.87 8.92 1.77
C THR A 32 -8.95 7.39 1.80
N ASP A 33 -7.92 6.69 1.28
CA ASP A 33 -7.85 5.22 1.34
C ASP A 33 -7.74 4.75 2.78
N ILE A 34 -6.89 5.40 3.59
CA ILE A 34 -6.76 5.15 5.03
C ILE A 34 -8.10 5.37 5.75
N GLY A 35 -8.78 6.50 5.51
CA GLY A 35 -10.05 6.80 6.17
C GLY A 35 -11.20 5.87 5.79
N LEU A 36 -11.08 5.16 4.69
CA LEU A 36 -12.09 4.24 4.14
C LEU A 36 -11.68 2.77 4.16
N ALA A 37 -10.53 2.44 4.76
CA ALA A 37 -9.94 1.09 4.67
C ALA A 37 -9.92 0.60 3.21
N SER A 38 -9.48 1.45 2.28
CA SER A 38 -9.42 1.30 0.83
C SER A 38 -10.75 1.15 0.07
N ALA A 39 -11.91 1.16 0.74
CA ALA A 39 -13.20 0.97 0.09
C ALA A 39 -13.45 1.96 -1.07
N GLY A 40 -13.89 1.44 -2.21
CA GLY A 40 -14.21 2.21 -3.43
C GLY A 40 -12.99 2.71 -4.21
N MET A 41 -11.76 2.30 -3.90
CA MET A 41 -10.52 2.86 -4.42
C MET A 41 -10.45 2.93 -5.96
N ALA A 42 -11.00 1.96 -6.69
CA ALA A 42 -11.00 1.95 -8.15
C ALA A 42 -12.22 2.68 -8.78
N ALA A 43 -13.21 3.16 -7.98
CA ALA A 43 -14.44 3.77 -8.46
C ALA A 43 -14.72 5.17 -7.90
N ARG A 44 -14.13 5.58 -6.77
CA ARG A 44 -14.37 6.91 -6.14
C ARG A 44 -14.06 8.08 -7.07
N ALA A 45 -12.87 8.09 -7.70
CA ALA A 45 -12.45 9.04 -8.72
C ALA A 45 -12.70 10.52 -8.35
N HIS A 46 -12.34 10.92 -7.11
CA HIS A 46 -12.58 12.27 -6.59
C HIS A 46 -11.38 13.22 -6.80
N ASP A 47 -10.16 12.67 -6.87
CA ASP A 47 -8.91 13.41 -7.06
C ASP A 47 -7.87 12.57 -7.81
N ALA A 48 -6.67 13.13 -8.00
CA ALA A 48 -5.62 12.51 -8.80
C ALA A 48 -5.09 11.18 -8.21
N SER A 49 -5.27 10.90 -6.92
CA SER A 49 -4.77 9.68 -6.28
C SER A 49 -5.44 8.40 -6.82
N VAL A 50 -6.62 8.52 -7.44
CA VAL A 50 -7.34 7.39 -8.07
C VAL A 50 -6.48 6.62 -9.07
N MET A 51 -5.48 7.29 -9.70
CA MET A 51 -4.62 6.64 -10.69
C MET A 51 -3.80 5.48 -10.11
N ALA A 52 -3.50 5.50 -8.81
CA ALA A 52 -2.79 4.42 -8.13
C ALA A 52 -3.60 3.11 -8.14
N ALA A 53 -4.93 3.19 -8.05
CA ALA A 53 -5.81 2.04 -8.09
C ALA A 53 -6.41 1.78 -9.49
N ASN A 54 -6.87 2.84 -10.18
CA ASN A 54 -7.52 2.74 -11.49
C ASN A 54 -7.25 3.99 -12.34
N PRO A 55 -6.36 3.92 -13.35
CA PRO A 55 -6.05 5.07 -14.20
C PRO A 55 -7.26 5.60 -14.98
N ALA A 56 -8.29 4.78 -15.25
CA ALA A 56 -9.51 5.24 -15.92
C ALA A 56 -10.27 6.28 -15.10
N GLY A 57 -10.12 6.27 -13.75
CA GLY A 57 -10.74 7.23 -12.85
C GLY A 57 -10.32 8.67 -13.07
N LEU A 58 -9.15 8.91 -13.67
CA LEU A 58 -8.68 10.26 -14.03
C LEU A 58 -9.64 11.01 -14.97
N SER A 59 -10.45 10.31 -15.77
CA SER A 59 -11.48 10.95 -16.61
C SER A 59 -12.53 11.72 -15.80
N ASN A 60 -12.70 11.42 -14.50
CA ASN A 60 -13.62 12.13 -13.61
C ASN A 60 -12.96 13.28 -12.85
N VAL A 61 -11.64 13.43 -13.01
CA VAL A 61 -10.87 14.51 -12.39
C VAL A 61 -10.75 15.65 -13.38
N ALA A 62 -11.62 16.65 -13.26
CA ALA A 62 -11.67 17.77 -14.18
C ALA A 62 -10.50 18.74 -14.00
N GLY A 63 -10.07 19.40 -15.06
CA GLY A 63 -9.05 20.45 -15.08
C GLY A 63 -7.68 19.92 -14.62
N GLN A 64 -7.08 20.62 -13.65
CA GLN A 64 -5.83 20.22 -13.01
C GLN A 64 -6.12 19.78 -11.59
N SER A 65 -5.48 18.70 -11.12
CA SER A 65 -5.59 18.22 -9.75
C SER A 65 -4.23 17.81 -9.21
N PHE A 66 -3.98 18.18 -7.97
CA PHE A 66 -2.84 17.74 -7.18
C PHE A 66 -3.34 17.14 -5.86
N SER A 67 -2.80 15.98 -5.49
CA SER A 67 -3.05 15.33 -4.21
C SER A 67 -1.71 14.94 -3.59
N GLY A 68 -1.48 15.35 -2.35
CA GLY A 68 -0.26 15.00 -1.60
C GLY A 68 -0.60 14.50 -0.21
N HIS A 69 0.06 13.43 0.23
CA HIS A 69 -0.23 12.76 1.49
C HIS A 69 1.04 12.44 2.25
N LEU A 70 1.02 12.71 3.55
CA LEU A 70 2.03 12.28 4.51
C LEU A 70 1.38 11.26 5.43
N ILE A 71 2.02 10.12 5.60
CA ILE A 71 1.50 8.99 6.34
C ILE A 71 2.56 8.55 7.37
N SER A 72 2.14 8.36 8.61
CA SER A 72 2.94 7.72 9.64
C SER A 72 2.35 6.34 9.90
N LEU A 73 3.12 5.30 9.66
CA LEU A 73 2.81 3.95 10.08
C LEU A 73 3.54 3.68 11.40
N TYR A 74 2.84 3.05 12.35
CA TYR A 74 3.42 2.40 13.50
C TYR A 74 3.01 0.93 13.48
N GLY A 75 3.98 0.03 13.41
CA GLY A 75 3.77 -1.41 13.53
C GLY A 75 4.09 -1.88 14.94
N ASP A 76 3.18 -2.65 15.51
CA ASP A 76 3.34 -3.38 16.75
C ASP A 76 3.31 -4.87 16.41
N ALA A 77 4.49 -5.46 16.27
CA ALA A 77 4.66 -6.86 15.93
C ALA A 77 5.79 -7.43 16.78
N THR A 78 5.42 -8.04 17.89
CA THR A 78 6.36 -8.71 18.79
C THR A 78 6.54 -10.14 18.34
N LEU A 79 7.80 -10.59 18.25
CA LEU A 79 8.15 -11.97 17.96
C LEU A 79 8.62 -12.67 19.25
N ASP A 80 7.80 -13.58 19.73
CA ASP A 80 8.13 -14.42 20.88
C ASP A 80 8.82 -15.72 20.44
N THR A 81 9.99 -16.01 20.98
CA THR A 81 10.72 -17.26 20.71
C THR A 81 10.49 -18.30 21.81
N ILE A 82 10.42 -19.59 21.44
CA ILE A 82 10.15 -20.69 22.40
C ILE A 82 11.25 -20.84 23.46
N ASP A 83 12.47 -20.45 23.18
CA ASP A 83 13.58 -20.44 24.13
C ASP A 83 13.50 -19.28 25.14
N GLY A 84 12.44 -18.47 25.09
CA GLY A 84 12.20 -17.34 25.96
C GLY A 84 12.96 -16.08 25.58
N GLY A 85 13.52 -16.02 24.38
CA GLY A 85 14.02 -14.79 23.78
C GLY A 85 12.87 -13.85 23.41
N ASP A 86 13.11 -12.57 23.53
CA ASP A 86 12.20 -11.49 23.12
C ASP A 86 12.92 -10.68 22.03
N ALA A 87 12.48 -10.81 20.78
CA ALA A 87 13.07 -10.06 19.67
C ALA A 87 12.57 -8.60 19.62
N GLY A 88 11.72 -8.20 20.56
CA GLY A 88 11.14 -6.86 20.63
C GLY A 88 10.06 -6.59 19.59
N ASN A 89 9.67 -5.33 19.48
CA ASN A 89 8.80 -4.88 18.40
C ASN A 89 9.64 -4.71 17.13
N ILE A 90 9.40 -5.58 16.15
CA ILE A 90 10.24 -5.70 14.96
C ILE A 90 9.96 -4.68 13.87
N ILE A 91 8.88 -3.84 13.98
CA ILE A 91 8.51 -2.89 12.91
C ILE A 91 8.73 -1.44 13.35
N GLY A 92 8.10 -0.98 14.42
CA GLY A 92 8.23 0.39 14.90
C GLY A 92 7.60 1.45 13.99
N TYR A 93 8.23 2.64 13.93
CA TYR A 93 7.73 3.79 13.17
C TYR A 93 8.30 3.87 11.75
N VAL A 94 7.39 4.02 10.78
CA VAL A 94 7.72 4.09 9.36
C VAL A 94 7.03 5.31 8.73
N PRO A 95 7.75 6.35 8.28
CA PRO A 95 7.16 7.44 7.53
C PRO A 95 6.94 7.03 6.06
N LEU A 96 5.75 7.34 5.53
CA LEU A 96 5.36 7.10 4.15
C LEU A 96 4.81 8.37 3.52
N GLY A 97 4.73 8.41 2.20
CA GLY A 97 4.12 9.52 1.51
C GLY A 97 3.78 9.23 0.07
N SER A 98 2.92 10.07 -0.48
CA SER A 98 2.54 10.00 -1.89
C SER A 98 2.21 11.38 -2.45
N ALA A 99 2.38 11.53 -3.76
CA ALA A 99 2.02 12.72 -4.49
C ALA A 99 1.50 12.36 -5.88
N PHE A 100 0.40 12.99 -6.28
CA PHE A 100 -0.26 12.73 -7.54
C PHE A 100 -0.59 14.06 -8.22
N TYR A 101 -0.40 14.12 -9.52
CA TYR A 101 -0.83 15.24 -10.34
C TYR A 101 -1.56 14.72 -11.57
N SER A 102 -2.65 15.37 -11.94
CA SER A 102 -3.35 15.09 -13.19
C SER A 102 -3.74 16.38 -13.91
N GLN A 103 -3.84 16.28 -15.23
CA GLN A 103 -4.28 17.37 -16.09
C GLN A 103 -5.19 16.83 -17.18
N GLN A 104 -6.39 17.38 -17.25
CA GLN A 104 -7.27 17.20 -18.38
C GLN A 104 -6.72 17.99 -19.60
N VAL A 105 -6.34 17.25 -20.64
CA VAL A 105 -5.75 17.83 -21.86
C VAL A 105 -6.84 18.32 -22.83
N ASN A 106 -7.95 17.60 -22.87
CA ASN A 106 -9.16 17.94 -23.63
C ASN A 106 -10.35 17.14 -23.07
N ASP A 107 -11.52 17.24 -23.70
CA ASP A 107 -12.76 16.60 -23.25
C ASP A 107 -12.67 15.06 -23.14
N LYS A 108 -11.68 14.44 -23.78
CA LYS A 108 -11.51 12.98 -23.81
C LYS A 108 -10.28 12.47 -23.07
N TRP A 109 -9.20 13.24 -23.01
CA TRP A 109 -7.93 12.79 -22.47
C TRP A 109 -7.56 13.51 -21.17
N THR A 110 -7.23 12.74 -20.16
CA THR A 110 -6.60 13.19 -18.92
C THR A 110 -5.31 12.43 -18.72
N LEU A 111 -4.21 13.15 -18.51
CA LEU A 111 -2.89 12.59 -18.19
C LEU A 111 -2.59 12.77 -16.70
N GLY A 112 -1.80 11.89 -16.14
CA GLY A 112 -1.39 11.98 -14.74
C GLY A 112 -0.01 11.39 -14.50
N ILE A 113 0.57 11.77 -13.37
CA ILE A 113 1.76 11.16 -12.80
C ILE A 113 1.59 11.03 -11.30
N GLY A 114 1.89 9.85 -10.77
CA GLY A 114 1.91 9.58 -9.34
C GLY A 114 3.28 9.15 -8.88
N MET A 115 3.62 9.43 -7.61
CA MET A 115 4.76 8.88 -6.91
C MET A 115 4.28 8.44 -5.53
N TYR A 116 4.52 7.17 -5.17
CA TYR A 116 4.04 6.58 -3.93
C TYR A 116 4.83 5.32 -3.57
N GLY A 117 4.88 5.00 -2.27
CA GLY A 117 5.32 3.70 -1.78
C GLY A 117 4.10 2.83 -1.50
N ASN A 118 4.03 1.66 -2.10
CA ASN A 118 2.95 0.71 -1.90
C ASN A 118 3.45 -0.74 -1.74
N TYR A 119 4.73 -0.90 -1.51
CA TYR A 119 5.36 -2.19 -1.33
C TYR A 119 6.55 -2.08 -0.39
N GLY A 120 6.63 -2.99 0.57
CA GLY A 120 7.82 -3.15 1.36
C GLY A 120 7.60 -3.51 2.82
N LEU A 121 8.72 -3.85 3.47
CA LEU A 121 8.84 -4.23 4.85
C LEU A 121 10.19 -3.78 5.38
N GLY A 122 10.22 -3.22 6.60
CA GLY A 122 11.42 -2.98 7.37
C GLY A 122 11.30 -3.64 8.73
N LEU A 123 12.28 -4.43 9.09
CA LEU A 123 12.31 -5.22 10.31
C LEU A 123 13.62 -5.01 11.04
N GLU A 124 13.54 -4.94 12.36
CA GLU A 124 14.67 -4.96 13.28
C GLU A 124 14.45 -6.06 14.32
N TYR A 125 15.40 -6.95 14.49
CA TYR A 125 15.34 -8.02 15.49
C TYR A 125 16.47 -7.90 16.49
N ASP A 126 16.14 -7.76 17.76
CA ASP A 126 17.08 -7.87 18.86
C ASP A 126 17.15 -9.32 19.38
N GLN A 127 18.36 -9.90 19.38
CA GLN A 127 18.66 -11.20 20.02
C GLN A 127 17.72 -12.35 19.63
N LEU A 128 17.39 -12.48 18.35
CA LEU A 128 16.65 -13.64 17.86
C LEU A 128 17.38 -14.95 18.23
N PHE A 129 16.71 -15.83 18.95
CA PHE A 129 17.30 -17.06 19.51
C PHE A 129 18.58 -16.81 20.38
N ASN A 130 18.65 -15.66 21.07
CA ASN A 130 19.78 -15.24 21.92
C ASN A 130 21.14 -15.16 21.21
N ARG A 131 21.22 -15.21 19.89
CA ARG A 131 22.47 -15.25 19.12
C ARG A 131 22.45 -14.47 17.80
N ILE A 132 21.27 -14.26 17.24
CA ILE A 132 21.10 -13.63 15.91
C ILE A 132 20.53 -12.24 16.14
N ASP A 133 21.27 -11.22 15.69
CA ASP A 133 20.78 -9.86 15.60
C ASP A 133 20.56 -9.53 14.12
N ILE A 134 19.40 -9.00 13.79
CA ILE A 134 19.09 -8.43 12.47
C ILE A 134 18.81 -6.96 12.69
N PRO A 135 19.84 -6.11 12.77
CA PRO A 135 19.66 -4.70 13.06
C PRO A 135 18.96 -3.93 11.94
N ASN A 136 18.88 -4.52 10.76
CA ASN A 136 18.22 -3.94 9.62
C ASN A 136 17.85 -5.05 8.61
N ALA A 137 16.59 -5.11 8.22
CA ALA A 137 16.11 -5.93 7.09
C ALA A 137 15.02 -5.14 6.36
N ILE A 138 15.41 -4.33 5.37
CA ILE A 138 14.54 -3.48 4.59
C ILE A 138 14.39 -4.04 3.18
N THR A 139 13.16 -4.32 2.78
CA THR A 139 12.77 -4.55 1.39
C THR A 139 11.65 -3.59 1.05
N GLN A 140 11.86 -2.64 0.13
CA GLN A 140 10.86 -1.62 -0.19
C GLN A 140 10.92 -1.21 -1.65
N ALA A 141 9.81 -0.65 -2.15
CA ALA A 141 9.79 -0.04 -3.47
C ALA A 141 9.06 1.30 -3.49
N VAL A 142 9.64 2.25 -4.21
CA VAL A 142 9.01 3.52 -4.58
C VAL A 142 8.58 3.45 -6.03
N THR A 143 7.33 3.77 -6.30
CA THR A 143 6.73 3.73 -7.63
C THR A 143 6.56 5.13 -8.20
N VAL A 144 7.02 5.33 -9.43
CA VAL A 144 6.64 6.47 -10.28
C VAL A 144 5.71 5.95 -11.37
N GLN A 145 4.48 6.49 -11.45
CA GLN A 145 3.43 5.99 -12.32
C GLN A 145 2.88 7.06 -13.26
N PRO A 146 3.42 7.23 -14.49
CA PRO A 146 2.73 7.93 -15.54
C PRO A 146 1.45 7.18 -15.95
N SER A 147 0.36 7.94 -16.16
CA SER A 147 -0.98 7.43 -16.40
C SER A 147 -1.69 8.24 -17.47
N ALA A 148 -2.55 7.57 -18.22
CA ALA A 148 -3.44 8.20 -19.18
C ALA A 148 -4.85 7.61 -19.08
N SER A 149 -5.85 8.48 -19.15
CA SER A 149 -7.27 8.10 -19.18
C SER A 149 -7.92 8.64 -20.45
N TYR A 150 -8.80 7.84 -21.03
CA TYR A 150 -9.58 8.19 -22.19
C TYR A 150 -11.08 8.01 -21.94
N ARG A 151 -11.84 9.08 -22.04
CA ARG A 151 -13.31 9.08 -21.96
C ARG A 151 -13.88 8.68 -23.33
N ILE A 152 -14.41 7.46 -23.40
CA ILE A 152 -15.02 6.94 -24.64
C ILE A 152 -16.33 7.67 -24.92
N ASN A 153 -17.18 7.78 -23.90
CA ASN A 153 -18.47 8.48 -23.91
C ASN A 153 -18.84 8.95 -22.48
N GLU A 154 -20.07 9.39 -22.25
CA GLU A 154 -20.53 9.86 -20.95
C GLU A 154 -20.51 8.79 -19.86
N GLN A 155 -20.57 7.51 -20.24
CA GLN A 155 -20.64 6.39 -19.31
C GLN A 155 -19.33 5.62 -19.16
N TRP A 156 -18.52 5.53 -20.21
CA TRP A 156 -17.34 4.69 -20.25
C TRP A 156 -16.05 5.47 -20.36
N SER A 157 -15.14 5.15 -19.46
CA SER A 157 -13.75 5.58 -19.54
C SER A 157 -12.81 4.37 -19.39
N VAL A 158 -11.68 4.43 -20.08
CA VAL A 158 -10.59 3.45 -19.95
C VAL A 158 -9.30 4.17 -19.61
N GLY A 159 -8.36 3.47 -19.01
CA GLY A 159 -7.08 4.07 -18.66
C GLY A 159 -5.97 3.04 -18.67
N ALA A 160 -4.75 3.54 -18.83
CA ALA A 160 -3.53 2.77 -18.75
C ALA A 160 -2.46 3.53 -17.97
N ALA A 161 -1.59 2.80 -17.30
CA ALA A 161 -0.46 3.33 -16.59
C ALA A 161 0.74 2.40 -16.70
N LEU A 162 1.93 2.95 -16.55
CA LEU A 162 3.19 2.23 -16.42
C LEU A 162 3.73 2.47 -15.02
N GLY A 163 3.81 1.43 -14.20
CA GLY A 163 4.52 1.48 -12.93
C GLY A 163 6.02 1.31 -13.17
N ILE A 164 6.81 2.27 -12.72
CA ILE A 164 8.28 2.19 -12.68
C ILE A 164 8.64 2.11 -11.21
N HIS A 165 9.13 0.95 -10.78
CA HIS A 165 9.38 0.62 -9.39
C HIS A 165 10.88 0.62 -9.12
N TYR A 166 11.33 1.45 -8.17
CA TYR A 166 12.68 1.43 -7.66
C TYR A 166 12.69 0.63 -6.37
N GLY A 167 13.16 -0.61 -6.45
CA GLY A 167 13.30 -1.54 -5.33
C GLY A 167 14.60 -1.33 -4.58
N ILE A 168 14.58 -1.46 -3.27
CA ILE A 168 15.73 -1.38 -2.37
C ILE A 168 15.69 -2.60 -1.46
N LEU A 169 16.83 -3.29 -1.35
CA LEU A 169 17.10 -4.29 -0.33
C LEU A 169 18.29 -3.83 0.48
N ASP A 170 18.12 -3.76 1.81
CA ASP A 170 19.21 -3.47 2.76
C ASP A 170 19.02 -4.39 3.97
N MET A 171 19.95 -5.33 4.17
CA MET A 171 19.87 -6.32 5.25
C MET A 171 21.23 -6.57 5.88
N ASP A 172 21.31 -6.52 7.20
CA ASP A 172 22.48 -6.95 7.99
C ASP A 172 22.07 -8.05 8.98
N VAL A 173 22.76 -9.17 8.95
CA VAL A 173 22.52 -10.29 9.86
C VAL A 173 23.81 -10.57 10.61
N LYS A 174 23.75 -10.53 11.96
CA LYS A 174 24.87 -10.84 12.86
C LYS A 174 24.59 -12.09 13.66
N VAL A 175 25.59 -12.93 13.81
CA VAL A 175 25.55 -14.10 14.70
C VAL A 175 26.65 -13.96 15.73
N ASP A 176 26.31 -14.00 17.01
CA ASP A 176 27.21 -13.76 18.13
C ASP A 176 28.03 -12.44 17.95
N GLY A 177 27.37 -11.39 17.44
CA GLY A 177 27.97 -10.08 17.19
C GLY A 177 28.86 -9.99 15.95
N THR A 178 28.96 -11.05 15.16
CA THR A 178 29.73 -11.07 13.91
C THR A 178 28.81 -11.03 12.69
N SER A 179 28.95 -10.06 11.81
CA SER A 179 28.17 -10.01 10.57
C SER A 179 28.47 -11.22 9.68
N LEU A 180 27.43 -11.93 9.26
CA LEU A 180 27.55 -13.15 8.46
C LEU A 180 27.95 -12.89 7.01
N ALA A 181 27.51 -11.75 6.45
CA ALA A 181 27.71 -11.44 5.04
C ALA A 181 28.29 -10.05 4.78
N GLY A 182 28.59 -9.27 5.84
CA GLY A 182 29.06 -7.87 5.71
C GLY A 182 27.96 -6.92 5.22
N GLY A 183 26.70 -7.27 5.47
CA GLY A 183 25.52 -6.55 4.95
C GLY A 183 25.24 -6.90 3.47
N ILE A 184 23.98 -6.79 3.09
CA ILE A 184 23.50 -6.90 1.71
C ILE A 184 22.83 -5.58 1.40
N GLU A 185 23.32 -4.87 0.40
CA GLU A 185 22.71 -3.62 -0.07
C GLU A 185 22.62 -3.68 -1.59
N ASP A 186 21.41 -3.74 -2.12
CA ASP A 186 21.19 -3.77 -3.57
C ASP A 186 19.92 -3.01 -3.95
N THR A 187 19.85 -2.60 -5.20
CA THR A 187 18.71 -1.90 -5.78
C THR A 187 18.38 -2.43 -7.15
N ASP A 188 17.09 -2.57 -7.45
CA ASP A 188 16.63 -3.01 -8.77
C ASP A 188 15.51 -2.10 -9.28
N VAL A 189 15.37 -2.00 -10.60
CA VAL A 189 14.33 -1.21 -11.26
C VAL A 189 13.47 -2.11 -12.10
N GLN A 190 12.23 -2.27 -11.68
CA GLN A 190 11.24 -3.07 -12.39
C GLN A 190 10.09 -2.24 -12.93
N VAL A 191 9.39 -2.79 -13.90
CA VAL A 191 8.25 -2.13 -14.53
C VAL A 191 7.04 -3.07 -14.57
N ASN A 192 5.85 -2.49 -14.37
CA ASN A 192 4.61 -3.20 -14.62
C ASN A 192 3.61 -2.36 -15.39
N GLY A 193 2.58 -3.01 -15.94
CA GLY A 193 1.47 -2.37 -16.62
C GLY A 193 0.23 -2.38 -15.74
N ARG A 194 -0.53 -1.25 -15.74
CA ARG A 194 -1.87 -1.20 -15.16
C ARG A 194 -2.87 -0.74 -16.19
N VAL A 195 -3.99 -1.42 -16.31
CA VAL A 195 -5.12 -1.05 -17.16
C VAL A 195 -6.38 -0.98 -16.33
N GLY A 196 -7.32 -0.12 -16.72
CA GLY A 196 -8.57 0.01 -16.00
C GLY A 196 -9.72 0.50 -16.86
N ALA A 197 -10.92 0.28 -16.32
CA ALA A 197 -12.17 0.78 -16.84
C ALA A 197 -12.98 1.42 -15.70
N LEU A 198 -13.71 2.48 -16.03
CA LEU A 198 -14.70 3.11 -15.17
C LEU A 198 -16.01 3.18 -15.92
N TYR A 199 -17.09 2.71 -15.29
CA TYR A 199 -18.44 2.80 -15.80
C TYR A 199 -19.31 3.66 -14.91
N GLU A 200 -19.81 4.75 -15.45
CA GLU A 200 -20.73 5.68 -14.78
C GLU A 200 -22.17 5.31 -15.17
N LEU A 201 -22.85 4.59 -14.27
CA LEU A 201 -24.26 4.20 -14.48
C LEU A 201 -25.17 5.44 -14.49
N ASN A 202 -24.84 6.41 -13.62
CA ASN A 202 -25.44 7.75 -13.53
C ASN A 202 -24.47 8.66 -12.76
N SER A 203 -24.83 9.92 -12.53
CA SER A 203 -23.97 10.91 -11.85
C SER A 203 -23.55 10.51 -10.43
N GLY A 204 -24.30 9.66 -9.74
CA GLY A 204 -24.02 9.20 -8.36
C GLY A 204 -23.57 7.75 -8.26
N THR A 205 -23.48 6.99 -9.37
CA THR A 205 -23.15 5.54 -9.30
C THR A 205 -22.07 5.21 -10.30
N ARG A 206 -20.95 4.66 -9.80
CA ARG A 206 -19.81 4.24 -10.60
C ARG A 206 -19.34 2.85 -10.24
N LEU A 207 -18.89 2.10 -11.24
CA LEU A 207 -18.20 0.82 -11.10
C LEU A 207 -16.80 0.96 -11.71
N GLY A 208 -15.81 0.49 -10.99
CA GLY A 208 -14.41 0.50 -11.44
C GLY A 208 -13.84 -0.91 -11.48
N LEU A 209 -13.09 -1.21 -12.51
CA LEU A 209 -12.33 -2.44 -12.65
C LEU A 209 -10.91 -2.09 -13.10
N SER A 210 -9.91 -2.65 -12.44
CA SER A 210 -8.52 -2.52 -12.88
C SER A 210 -7.76 -3.83 -12.72
N TYR A 211 -6.75 -4.00 -13.57
CA TYR A 211 -5.76 -5.05 -13.51
C TYR A 211 -4.37 -4.43 -13.53
N SER A 212 -3.48 -4.95 -12.68
CA SER A 212 -2.06 -4.63 -12.65
C SER A 212 -1.26 -5.91 -12.84
N SER A 213 -0.29 -5.91 -13.74
CA SER A 213 0.62 -7.05 -13.89
C SER A 213 1.60 -7.10 -12.73
N GLU A 214 2.22 -8.25 -12.56
CA GLU A 214 3.33 -8.50 -11.64
C GLU A 214 4.57 -7.69 -12.02
N ALA A 215 5.44 -7.44 -11.02
CA ALA A 215 6.83 -7.04 -11.21
C ALA A 215 7.70 -7.82 -10.22
N GLU A 216 8.79 -8.40 -10.69
CA GLU A 216 9.73 -9.17 -9.89
C GLU A 216 11.05 -8.40 -9.79
N PHE A 217 11.50 -8.16 -8.56
CA PHE A 217 12.81 -7.57 -8.26
C PHE A 217 13.82 -8.69 -8.06
N ASP A 218 14.96 -8.55 -8.72
CA ASP A 218 16.11 -9.44 -8.58
C ASP A 218 17.22 -8.70 -7.83
N PHE A 219 17.47 -9.09 -6.59
CA PHE A 219 18.55 -8.53 -5.79
C PHE A 219 19.72 -9.51 -5.71
N ALA A 220 20.94 -9.00 -5.93
CA ALA A 220 22.15 -9.81 -5.88
C ALA A 220 23.32 -9.01 -5.27
N ASP A 221 23.84 -9.46 -4.15
CA ASP A 221 25.09 -8.94 -3.57
C ASP A 221 26.03 -10.11 -3.26
N LYS A 222 27.24 -10.06 -3.81
CA LYS A 222 28.31 -11.07 -3.69
C LYS A 222 27.83 -12.46 -4.12
N ASP A 223 27.59 -13.36 -3.17
CA ASP A 223 27.19 -14.76 -3.40
C ASP A 223 25.71 -15.01 -3.02
N LEU A 224 24.97 -13.97 -2.62
CA LEU A 224 23.56 -14.06 -2.27
C LEU A 224 22.69 -13.49 -3.39
N THR A 225 21.67 -14.23 -3.78
CA THR A 225 20.59 -13.78 -4.65
C THR A 225 19.26 -13.97 -3.93
N THR A 226 18.38 -12.98 -4.02
CA THR A 226 17.01 -13.08 -3.51
C THR A 226 16.07 -12.30 -4.43
N SER A 227 14.80 -12.68 -4.48
CA SER A 227 13.79 -11.97 -5.24
C SER A 227 12.70 -11.43 -4.34
N ALA A 228 12.03 -10.38 -4.81
CA ALA A 228 10.83 -9.85 -4.18
C ALA A 228 9.78 -9.57 -5.26
N VAL A 229 8.54 -9.98 -5.03
CA VAL A 229 7.48 -9.92 -6.02
C VAL A 229 6.43 -8.88 -5.61
N LEU A 230 6.20 -7.91 -6.50
CA LEU A 230 5.00 -7.08 -6.46
C LEU A 230 3.89 -7.84 -7.21
N PRO A 231 2.85 -8.34 -6.51
CA PRO A 231 1.92 -9.30 -7.10
C PRO A 231 1.04 -8.68 -8.19
N GLN A 232 0.66 -9.47 -9.16
CA GLN A 232 -0.45 -9.07 -10.02
C GLN A 232 -1.74 -8.97 -9.22
N GLN A 233 -2.62 -8.06 -9.64
CA GLN A 233 -3.87 -7.84 -8.90
C GLN A 233 -5.03 -7.46 -9.81
N ILE A 234 -6.24 -7.80 -9.36
CA ILE A 234 -7.50 -7.33 -9.91
C ILE A 234 -8.28 -6.63 -8.82
N VAL A 235 -8.71 -5.40 -9.08
CA VAL A 235 -9.57 -4.62 -8.18
C VAL A 235 -10.88 -4.33 -8.87
N PHE A 236 -11.99 -4.75 -8.26
CA PHE A 236 -13.34 -4.32 -8.60
C PHE A 236 -13.89 -3.45 -7.48
N SER A 237 -14.42 -2.27 -7.84
CA SER A 237 -14.99 -1.33 -6.88
C SER A 237 -16.35 -0.82 -7.35
N ALA A 238 -17.19 -0.52 -6.37
CA ALA A 238 -18.44 0.20 -6.57
C ALA A 238 -18.47 1.45 -5.67
N TYR A 239 -19.05 2.53 -6.20
CA TYR A 239 -19.35 3.78 -5.49
C TYR A 239 -20.78 4.19 -5.79
N HIS A 240 -21.56 4.53 -4.75
CA HIS A 240 -22.95 4.93 -4.90
C HIS A 240 -23.34 6.04 -3.93
N GLU A 241 -23.79 7.18 -4.45
CA GLU A 241 -24.43 8.26 -3.67
C GLU A 241 -25.86 7.86 -3.36
N LEU A 242 -26.11 7.45 -2.11
CA LEU A 242 -27.44 7.07 -1.66
C LEU A 242 -28.38 8.29 -1.56
N ASN A 243 -27.81 9.45 -1.22
CA ASN A 243 -28.45 10.76 -1.18
C ASN A 243 -27.39 11.87 -1.16
N ASP A 244 -27.81 13.14 -1.10
CA ASP A 244 -26.93 14.32 -1.13
C ASP A 244 -25.85 14.35 -0.03
N LYS A 245 -26.05 13.56 1.06
CA LYS A 245 -25.13 13.52 2.22
C LYS A 245 -24.37 12.23 2.38
N LEU A 246 -24.86 11.12 1.87
CA LEU A 246 -24.30 9.79 2.13
C LEU A 246 -23.96 9.08 0.83
N ALA A 247 -22.70 8.70 0.70
CA ALA A 247 -22.23 7.75 -0.30
C ALA A 247 -21.77 6.46 0.37
N LEU A 248 -22.03 5.34 -0.28
CA LEU A 248 -21.57 3.99 0.09
C LEU A 248 -20.64 3.47 -0.98
N MET A 249 -19.67 2.66 -0.58
CA MET A 249 -18.71 2.08 -1.51
C MET A 249 -18.15 0.76 -1.01
N GLY A 250 -17.56 0.00 -1.93
CA GLY A 250 -16.92 -1.25 -1.59
C GLY A 250 -15.93 -1.71 -2.65
N ASN A 251 -15.10 -2.67 -2.25
CA ASN A 251 -14.11 -3.35 -3.10
C ASN A 251 -14.24 -4.85 -2.98
N LEU A 252 -13.87 -5.50 -4.07
CA LEU A 252 -13.35 -6.88 -4.10
C LEU A 252 -11.97 -6.80 -4.76
N ASN A 253 -10.96 -7.30 -4.09
CA ASN A 253 -9.59 -7.31 -4.60
C ASN A 253 -9.03 -8.74 -4.55
N TRP A 254 -8.25 -9.10 -5.55
CA TRP A 254 -7.48 -10.32 -5.64
C TRP A 254 -6.03 -9.99 -5.94
N GLN A 255 -5.10 -10.67 -5.27
CA GLN A 255 -3.67 -10.60 -5.51
C GLN A 255 -3.08 -12.01 -5.59
N ASP A 256 -2.22 -12.22 -6.56
CA ASP A 256 -1.49 -13.46 -6.75
C ASP A 256 -0.15 -13.40 -6.00
N TRP A 257 -0.09 -14.06 -4.86
CA TRP A 257 1.13 -14.21 -4.08
C TRP A 257 1.81 -15.56 -4.26
N SER A 258 1.29 -16.41 -5.15
CA SER A 258 1.79 -17.77 -5.34
C SER A 258 3.24 -17.83 -5.87
N ALA A 259 3.70 -16.76 -6.51
CA ALA A 259 5.08 -16.62 -6.98
C ALA A 259 6.04 -16.09 -5.91
N TYR A 260 5.57 -15.65 -4.74
CA TYR A 260 6.41 -15.11 -3.70
C TYR A 260 7.14 -16.22 -2.95
N GLU A 261 8.47 -16.18 -2.96
CA GLU A 261 9.34 -17.10 -2.22
C GLU A 261 9.67 -16.51 -0.84
N THR A 262 9.19 -17.15 0.22
CA THR A 262 9.53 -16.75 1.59
C THR A 262 10.93 -17.20 1.99
N LEU A 263 11.56 -16.51 2.94
CA LEU A 263 12.91 -16.86 3.43
C LEU A 263 12.98 -18.31 3.95
N MET A 264 11.93 -18.79 4.59
CA MET A 264 11.88 -20.13 5.20
C MET A 264 11.24 -21.17 4.28
N GLY A 265 10.90 -20.83 3.03
CA GLY A 265 10.25 -21.74 2.08
C GLY A 265 8.81 -22.09 2.47
N VAL A 266 8.11 -21.18 3.13
CA VAL A 266 6.70 -21.35 3.49
C VAL A 266 5.84 -21.15 2.25
N GLU A 267 4.86 -22.03 2.04
CA GLU A 267 3.94 -21.98 0.89
C GLU A 267 3.02 -20.76 1.00
N THR A 268 2.97 -19.97 -0.07
CA THR A 268 2.11 -18.80 -0.22
C THR A 268 0.92 -19.10 -1.11
N GLN A 269 -0.13 -18.29 -1.03
CA GLN A 269 -1.37 -18.41 -1.80
C GLN A 269 -1.94 -17.06 -2.17
N ASP A 270 -2.87 -17.04 -3.11
CA ASP A 270 -3.66 -15.88 -3.48
C ASP A 270 -4.35 -15.25 -2.26
N THR A 271 -4.36 -13.91 -2.23
CA THR A 271 -5.12 -13.18 -1.22
C THR A 271 -6.35 -12.50 -1.82
N TYR A 272 -7.37 -12.37 -0.98
CA TYR A 272 -8.62 -11.71 -1.30
C TYR A 272 -8.95 -10.67 -0.25
N GLN A 273 -9.35 -9.48 -0.70
CA GLN A 273 -9.84 -8.41 0.16
C GLN A 273 -11.30 -8.10 -0.14
N VAL A 274 -12.07 -7.89 0.90
CA VAL A 274 -13.41 -7.30 0.83
C VAL A 274 -13.41 -6.05 1.68
N ALA A 275 -13.76 -4.90 1.09
CA ALA A 275 -13.87 -3.64 1.81
C ALA A 275 -15.24 -2.99 1.61
N ILE A 276 -15.75 -2.34 2.66
CA ILE A 276 -16.96 -1.51 2.64
C ILE A 276 -16.67 -0.19 3.32
N GLY A 277 -17.24 0.89 2.81
CA GLY A 277 -17.02 2.21 3.37
C GLY A 277 -18.16 3.17 3.11
N SER A 278 -18.15 4.28 3.83
CA SER A 278 -19.12 5.35 3.70
C SER A 278 -18.47 6.72 3.82
N GLN A 279 -18.98 7.67 3.06
CA GLN A 279 -18.66 9.10 3.17
C GLN A 279 -19.92 9.85 3.56
N TYR A 280 -19.88 10.57 4.67
CA TYR A 280 -21.01 11.34 5.17
C TYR A 280 -20.68 12.83 5.23
N LYS A 281 -21.35 13.65 4.43
CA LYS A 281 -21.25 15.11 4.43
C LYS A 281 -21.96 15.67 5.67
N ILE A 282 -21.20 15.96 6.73
CA ILE A 282 -21.72 16.55 7.98
C ILE A 282 -22.31 17.93 7.68
N ASN A 283 -21.60 18.71 6.86
CA ASN A 283 -22.03 20.01 6.34
C ASN A 283 -21.35 20.30 4.99
N SER A 284 -21.47 21.53 4.47
CA SER A 284 -20.88 21.91 3.17
C SER A 284 -19.34 21.90 3.13
N LYS A 285 -18.68 21.85 4.29
CA LYS A 285 -17.21 21.89 4.40
C LYS A 285 -16.60 20.63 4.95
N VAL A 286 -17.34 19.81 5.70
CA VAL A 286 -16.81 18.65 6.40
C VAL A 286 -17.48 17.38 5.90
N THR A 287 -16.67 16.44 5.45
CA THR A 287 -17.08 15.06 5.14
C THR A 287 -16.37 14.11 6.11
N TRP A 288 -17.12 13.19 6.69
CA TRP A 288 -16.61 12.10 7.50
C TRP A 288 -16.53 10.82 6.67
N ASN A 289 -15.42 10.13 6.77
CA ASN A 289 -15.12 8.86 6.13
C ASN A 289 -15.06 7.76 7.18
N ALA A 290 -15.63 6.60 6.90
CA ALA A 290 -15.49 5.41 7.73
C ALA A 290 -15.47 4.18 6.83
N GLY A 291 -14.57 3.23 7.12
CA GLY A 291 -14.38 2.03 6.35
C GLY A 291 -14.01 0.83 7.19
N PHE A 292 -14.30 -0.33 6.65
CA PHE A 292 -13.89 -1.63 7.17
C PHE A 292 -13.42 -2.50 6.01
N ALA A 293 -12.31 -3.23 6.20
CA ALA A 293 -11.88 -4.26 5.27
C ALA A 293 -11.47 -5.54 5.99
N PHE A 294 -11.55 -6.64 5.26
CA PHE A 294 -11.05 -7.94 5.64
C PHE A 294 -10.17 -8.48 4.52
N ASP A 295 -8.96 -8.95 4.87
CA ASP A 295 -8.02 -9.59 3.96
C ASP A 295 -7.75 -11.02 4.40
N THR A 296 -7.67 -11.95 3.45
CA THR A 296 -7.21 -13.32 3.72
C THR A 296 -5.69 -13.34 3.87
N SER A 297 -5.16 -14.37 4.56
CA SER A 297 -3.72 -14.57 4.71
C SER A 297 -3.05 -14.96 3.39
N MET A 298 -1.81 -14.49 3.17
CA MET A 298 -0.96 -14.96 2.09
C MET A 298 -0.33 -16.33 2.38
N TYR A 299 -0.26 -16.77 3.64
CA TYR A 299 0.20 -18.12 3.96
C TYR A 299 -0.90 -19.15 3.73
N ALA A 300 -0.59 -20.24 3.05
CA ALA A 300 -1.50 -21.35 2.84
C ALA A 300 -1.90 -22.02 4.17
N ASP A 301 -0.96 -22.09 5.12
CA ASP A 301 -1.17 -22.54 6.49
C ASP A 301 -0.68 -21.47 7.48
N GLN A 302 -1.58 -20.82 8.20
CA GLN A 302 -1.25 -19.81 9.23
C GLN A 302 -0.50 -20.40 10.44
N SER A 303 -0.54 -21.72 10.65
CA SER A 303 0.29 -22.40 11.65
C SER A 303 1.73 -22.63 11.17
N ASN A 304 2.12 -22.08 10.05
CA ASN A 304 3.47 -22.17 9.47
C ASN A 304 3.79 -20.88 8.74
N GLY A 305 4.03 -19.81 9.48
CA GLY A 305 4.43 -18.51 8.98
C GLY A 305 5.93 -18.38 8.75
N ASP A 306 6.36 -17.25 8.19
CA ASP A 306 7.77 -16.91 7.97
C ASP A 306 8.23 -15.85 8.99
N LEU A 307 9.51 -15.87 9.36
CA LEU A 307 10.12 -14.90 10.26
C LEU A 307 10.07 -13.47 9.73
N THR A 308 10.10 -13.31 8.41
CA THR A 308 10.23 -12.01 7.76
C THR A 308 8.91 -11.29 7.50
N ILE A 309 7.76 -11.98 7.65
CA ILE A 309 6.45 -11.36 7.36
C ILE A 309 5.43 -11.79 8.41
N PRO A 310 5.02 -10.90 9.32
CA PRO A 310 3.95 -11.17 10.27
C PRO A 310 2.58 -11.16 9.56
N ALA A 311 2.36 -12.10 8.62
CA ALA A 311 1.17 -12.18 7.80
C ALA A 311 0.17 -13.20 8.34
N GLY A 312 -1.06 -12.73 8.55
CA GLY A 312 -2.23 -13.50 8.93
C GLY A 312 -3.45 -13.03 8.15
N LYS A 313 -4.65 -13.41 8.55
CA LYS A 313 -5.86 -12.68 8.15
C LYS A 313 -5.83 -11.32 8.81
N SER A 314 -6.36 -10.29 8.15
CA SER A 314 -6.41 -8.97 8.76
C SER A 314 -7.77 -8.31 8.68
N TYR A 315 -7.98 -7.43 9.65
CA TYR A 315 -9.18 -6.62 9.82
C TYR A 315 -8.75 -5.16 9.90
N ARG A 316 -9.25 -4.33 8.97
CA ARG A 316 -8.92 -2.90 8.90
C ARG A 316 -10.10 -2.06 9.32
N LEU A 317 -9.87 -1.08 10.14
CA LEU A 317 -10.86 -0.12 10.61
C LEU A 317 -10.33 1.29 10.34
N GLY A 318 -10.87 1.93 9.31
CA GLY A 318 -10.49 3.29 8.90
C GLY A 318 -11.52 4.34 9.31
N THR A 319 -11.05 5.52 9.68
CA THR A 319 -11.88 6.72 9.86
C THR A 319 -11.11 7.97 9.50
N GLY A 320 -11.79 9.01 9.01
CA GLY A 320 -11.13 10.25 8.63
C GLY A 320 -12.10 11.39 8.37
N PHE A 321 -11.54 12.58 8.19
CA PHE A 321 -12.29 13.79 7.88
C PHE A 321 -11.63 14.56 6.76
N ASP A 322 -12.43 15.00 5.79
CA ASP A 322 -12.05 15.96 4.78
C ASP A 322 -12.62 17.33 5.14
N TYR A 323 -11.80 18.37 5.11
CA TYR A 323 -12.20 19.75 5.33
C TYR A 323 -11.94 20.58 4.09
N LYS A 324 -13.00 21.09 3.47
CA LYS A 324 -12.97 22.00 2.33
C LYS A 324 -12.57 23.39 2.80
N ILE A 325 -11.38 23.86 2.45
CA ILE A 325 -10.88 25.20 2.75
C ILE A 325 -11.64 26.21 1.90
N ASP A 326 -11.63 25.98 0.59
CA ASP A 326 -12.33 26.77 -0.43
C ASP A 326 -12.78 25.85 -1.60
N GLU A 327 -13.18 26.43 -2.75
CA GLU A 327 -13.65 25.65 -3.91
C GLU A 327 -12.54 24.85 -4.58
N ALA A 328 -11.29 25.27 -4.42
CA ALA A 328 -10.14 24.65 -5.04
C ALA A 328 -9.37 23.70 -4.11
N SER A 329 -9.44 23.91 -2.79
CA SER A 329 -8.50 23.28 -1.85
C SER A 329 -9.22 22.58 -0.70
N SER A 330 -8.71 21.42 -0.32
CA SER A 330 -9.12 20.70 0.90
C SER A 330 -7.92 20.08 1.62
N VAL A 331 -8.09 19.88 2.92
CA VAL A 331 -7.18 19.09 3.76
C VAL A 331 -7.94 17.93 4.34
N SER A 332 -7.24 16.84 4.58
CA SER A 332 -7.80 15.62 5.17
C SER A 332 -6.91 15.09 6.28
N VAL A 333 -7.53 14.40 7.22
CA VAL A 333 -6.84 13.61 8.25
C VAL A 333 -7.53 12.28 8.37
N ALA A 334 -6.78 11.20 8.51
CA ALA A 334 -7.33 9.86 8.65
C ALA A 334 -6.47 9.01 9.58
N PHE A 335 -7.13 8.04 10.18
CA PHE A 335 -6.54 6.99 11.00
C PHE A 335 -7.09 5.63 10.56
N GLU A 336 -6.21 4.63 10.52
CA GLU A 336 -6.59 3.23 10.31
C GLU A 336 -5.86 2.36 11.33
N ALA A 337 -6.58 1.41 11.89
CA ALA A 337 -6.03 0.29 12.63
C ALA A 337 -6.23 -0.99 11.82
N MET A 338 -5.15 -1.71 11.58
CA MET A 338 -5.11 -3.01 10.95
C MET A 338 -4.68 -4.04 11.98
N LEU A 339 -5.57 -4.94 12.32
CA LEU A 339 -5.34 -6.03 13.27
C LEU A 339 -5.10 -7.31 12.48
N ILE A 340 -4.06 -8.05 12.84
CA ILE A 340 -3.58 -9.23 12.10
C ILE A 340 -3.69 -10.44 13.02
N ASP A 341 -4.22 -11.55 12.50
CA ASP A 341 -4.26 -12.80 13.25
C ASP A 341 -2.84 -13.29 13.54
N SER A 342 -2.63 -13.87 14.74
CA SER A 342 -1.38 -14.49 15.16
C SER A 342 -0.91 -15.57 14.17
N SER A 343 0.39 -15.72 14.01
CA SER A 343 0.98 -16.76 13.18
C SER A 343 2.12 -17.48 13.90
N GLU A 344 2.14 -18.82 13.80
CA GLU A 344 3.20 -19.67 14.37
C GLU A 344 4.31 -19.85 13.32
N ILE A 345 5.55 -19.89 13.78
CA ILE A 345 6.73 -20.09 12.93
C ILE A 345 7.34 -21.44 13.29
N LYS A 346 7.54 -22.29 12.28
CA LYS A 346 8.10 -23.64 12.46
C LYS A 346 9.39 -23.82 11.67
N LEU A 347 10.37 -24.43 12.32
CA LEU A 347 11.60 -24.91 11.66
C LEU A 347 11.56 -26.45 11.62
N ALA A 348 11.56 -27.02 10.43
CA ALA A 348 11.42 -28.48 10.23
C ALA A 348 10.19 -29.08 10.95
N GLY A 349 9.06 -28.34 10.98
CA GLY A 349 7.82 -28.77 11.63
C GLY A 349 7.78 -28.59 13.15
N ILE A 350 8.83 -28.05 13.77
CA ILE A 350 8.89 -27.76 15.20
C ILE A 350 8.61 -26.28 15.41
N PRO A 351 7.61 -25.88 16.23
CA PRO A 351 7.42 -24.50 16.59
C PRO A 351 8.69 -23.89 17.19
N VAL A 352 9.10 -22.70 16.73
CA VAL A 352 10.30 -21.99 17.21
C VAL A 352 9.99 -20.56 17.66
N ALA A 353 8.96 -19.95 17.11
CA ALA A 353 8.51 -18.60 17.47
C ALA A 353 7.05 -18.39 17.07
N ASN A 354 6.46 -17.29 17.50
CA ASN A 354 5.15 -16.81 17.07
C ASN A 354 5.09 -15.28 17.04
N PHE A 355 4.29 -14.77 16.10
CA PHE A 355 3.78 -13.41 16.15
C PHE A 355 2.44 -13.42 16.90
N ASP A 356 2.35 -12.68 17.99
CA ASP A 356 1.14 -12.61 18.81
C ASP A 356 0.36 -11.32 18.50
N ASP A 357 -0.82 -11.48 17.87
CA ASP A 357 -1.73 -10.41 17.51
C ASP A 357 -1.06 -9.14 16.92
N PRO A 358 -0.27 -9.23 15.83
CA PRO A 358 0.39 -8.08 15.27
C PRO A 358 -0.63 -7.01 14.83
N ALA A 359 -0.26 -5.74 14.94
CA ALA A 359 -1.12 -4.63 14.57
C ALA A 359 -0.36 -3.52 13.85
N LEU A 360 -0.99 -2.88 12.86
CA LEU A 360 -0.46 -1.70 12.18
C LEU A 360 -1.42 -0.52 12.36
N TYR A 361 -0.87 0.64 12.65
CA TYR A 361 -1.62 1.87 12.84
C TYR A 361 -1.13 2.93 11.87
N PHE A 362 -2.05 3.46 11.06
CA PHE A 362 -1.76 4.52 10.10
C PHE A 362 -2.39 5.83 10.55
N LEU A 363 -1.59 6.88 10.58
CA LEU A 363 -2.06 8.26 10.74
C LEU A 363 -1.64 9.06 9.51
N SER A 364 -2.60 9.72 8.87
CA SER A 364 -2.33 10.45 7.64
C SER A 364 -2.89 11.85 7.64
N VAL A 365 -2.17 12.74 6.96
CA VAL A 365 -2.62 14.09 6.59
C VAL A 365 -2.49 14.25 5.08
N GLY A 366 -3.56 14.72 4.44
CA GLY A 366 -3.63 14.96 3.00
C GLY A 366 -3.94 16.40 2.65
N TYR A 367 -3.45 16.83 1.49
CA TYR A 367 -3.82 18.08 0.84
C TYR A 367 -4.22 17.81 -0.59
N ASN A 368 -5.39 18.28 -0.97
CA ASN A 368 -5.90 18.21 -2.35
C ASN A 368 -6.12 19.62 -2.88
N TRP A 369 -5.70 19.83 -4.13
CA TRP A 369 -5.94 21.06 -4.87
C TRP A 369 -6.43 20.73 -6.26
N LYS A 370 -7.40 21.51 -6.76
CA LYS A 370 -7.91 21.42 -8.13
C LYS A 370 -8.14 22.81 -8.73
N ASN A 371 -7.89 22.92 -10.03
CA ASN A 371 -8.19 24.10 -10.85
C ASN A 371 -9.03 23.63 -12.04
N GLN A 372 -10.29 24.06 -12.08
CA GLN A 372 -11.25 23.71 -13.14
C GLN A 372 -11.25 24.72 -14.27
#